data_2c46238d487c2d61ec05a92b8066e490
#
_entry.id   2c46238d487c2d61ec05a92b8066e490
#
_cell.length_a   1.000
_cell.length_b   1.000
_cell.length_c   1.000
_cell.angle_alpha   90.00
_cell.angle_beta   90.00
_cell.angle_gamma   90.00
#
_symmetry.space_group_name_H-M   'P 1'
#
loop_
_entity.id
_entity.type
_entity.pdbx_description
1 polymer ?
#
loop_
_entity_poly.entity_id
_entity_poly.type
_entity_poly.pdbx_seq_one_letter_code
_entity_poly.pdbx_strand_id
1 'polypeptide(L)'
;IRINMQEFLSAAPDMDEMLKLLQKRILRELKMQYPDYIDSDYLVFAMQDVFAYTRHPFVILIDEWDCIFREFKQNMEAQKKYLDFLRVWLKDQEYVALAYMTGILPVKKYGSHSALNMFTEYSMINPREMAEFFGFTEEEVKELCSRYKRNFQEAQAWYDGYELVAIEEGRKKTYSMYSPKSVVDAMLSGIFDNYWNQTETYEALKIYIRMNYDGLKDAVIRMLAGDKVQINTGTFSNDMTTFQGKDDVLTLLVHLGYL
;
A
#
# COMPACT_ATOMS: atom_id res chain seq x y z
N ILE A 1 9.93 -12.41 9.91
CA ILE A 1 10.78 -11.60 9.01
C ILE A 1 10.04 -10.31 8.70
N ARG A 2 10.68 -9.16 8.94
CA ARG A 2 10.15 -7.83 8.58
C ARG A 2 11.12 -7.13 7.65
N ILE A 3 10.60 -6.60 6.53
CA ILE A 3 11.39 -5.99 5.46
C ILE A 3 10.70 -4.68 5.07
N ASN A 4 11.49 -3.60 4.93
CA ASN A 4 11.11 -2.42 4.17
C ASN A 4 11.82 -2.49 2.82
N MET A 5 11.07 -2.63 1.74
CA MET A 5 11.62 -2.87 0.41
C MET A 5 12.36 -1.64 -0.15
N GLN A 6 11.92 -0.44 0.25
CA GLN A 6 12.56 0.82 -0.14
C GLN A 6 14.01 0.92 0.36
N GLU A 7 14.34 0.35 1.53
CA GLU A 7 15.73 0.36 2.05
C GLU A 7 16.68 -0.39 1.11
N PHE A 8 16.24 -1.55 0.60
CA PHE A 8 17.05 -2.36 -0.32
C PHE A 8 17.15 -1.71 -1.69
N LEU A 9 16.07 -1.12 -2.18
CA LEU A 9 16.05 -0.40 -3.44
C LEU A 9 17.04 0.78 -3.42
N SER A 10 17.03 1.56 -2.34
CA SER A 10 17.92 2.73 -2.18
C SER A 10 19.39 2.34 -2.01
N ALA A 11 19.68 1.11 -1.55
CA ALA A 11 21.05 0.64 -1.28
C ALA A 11 21.70 -0.07 -2.48
N ALA A 12 20.97 -0.32 -3.57
CA ALA A 12 21.45 -1.09 -4.71
C ALA A 12 21.39 -0.28 -6.02
N PRO A 13 22.36 -0.47 -6.93
CA PRO A 13 22.37 0.24 -8.21
C PRO A 13 21.33 -0.26 -9.21
N ASP A 14 20.92 -1.50 -9.08
CA ASP A 14 19.95 -2.15 -9.98
C ASP A 14 19.15 -3.26 -9.28
N MET A 15 18.20 -3.86 -9.99
CA MET A 15 17.31 -4.88 -9.47
C MET A 15 18.04 -6.17 -9.07
N ASP A 16 19.03 -6.59 -9.83
CA ASP A 16 19.74 -7.84 -9.54
C ASP A 16 20.55 -7.73 -8.26
N GLU A 17 21.23 -6.61 -8.06
CA GLU A 17 21.97 -6.32 -6.82
C GLU A 17 21.02 -6.09 -5.62
N MET A 18 19.88 -5.46 -5.84
CA MET A 18 18.86 -5.30 -4.81
C MET A 18 18.36 -6.67 -4.30
N LEU A 19 17.99 -7.56 -5.21
CA LEU A 19 17.51 -8.90 -4.84
C LEU A 19 18.60 -9.75 -4.17
N LYS A 20 19.85 -9.63 -4.61
CA LYS A 20 20.99 -10.28 -3.95
C LYS A 20 21.20 -9.74 -2.54
N LEU A 21 21.14 -8.43 -2.36
CA LEU A 21 21.32 -7.79 -1.06
C LEU A 21 20.22 -8.23 -0.08
N LEU A 22 18.97 -8.23 -0.54
CA LEU A 22 17.82 -8.70 0.24
C LEU A 22 18.00 -10.15 0.69
N GLN A 23 18.30 -11.04 -0.24
CA GLN A 23 18.50 -12.47 0.07
C GLN A 23 19.67 -12.68 1.02
N LYS A 24 20.80 -12.01 0.78
CA LYS A 24 22.00 -12.07 1.64
C LYS A 24 21.69 -11.61 3.07
N ARG A 25 20.89 -10.54 3.21
CA ARG A 25 20.53 -10.01 4.54
C ARG A 25 19.69 -11.02 5.31
N ILE A 26 18.65 -11.57 4.70
CA ILE A 26 17.77 -12.57 5.33
C ILE A 26 18.58 -13.84 5.66
N LEU A 27 19.38 -14.35 4.72
CA LEU A 27 20.23 -15.54 4.94
C LEU A 27 21.19 -15.35 6.11
N ARG A 28 21.80 -14.16 6.21
CA ARG A 28 22.70 -13.87 7.33
C ARG A 28 21.98 -13.96 8.67
N GLU A 29 20.79 -13.39 8.78
CA GLU A 29 20.00 -13.44 10.02
C GLU A 29 19.55 -14.86 10.34
N LEU A 30 19.12 -15.63 9.34
CA LEU A 30 18.75 -17.04 9.51
C LEU A 30 19.96 -17.87 9.96
N LYS A 31 21.12 -17.74 9.33
CA LYS A 31 22.35 -18.47 9.70
C LYS A 31 22.87 -18.10 11.09
N MET A 32 22.70 -16.84 11.51
CA MET A 32 23.03 -16.44 12.89
C MET A 32 22.10 -17.07 13.92
N GLN A 33 20.84 -17.27 13.61
CA GLN A 33 19.87 -17.86 14.51
C GLN A 33 19.85 -19.39 14.47
N TYR A 34 20.16 -19.97 13.31
CA TYR A 34 20.10 -21.42 13.05
C TYR A 34 21.39 -21.92 12.38
N PRO A 35 22.57 -21.77 13.02
CA PRO A 35 23.87 -22.03 12.37
C PRO A 35 24.06 -23.49 11.93
N ASP A 36 23.47 -24.46 12.67
CA ASP A 36 23.68 -25.87 12.43
C ASP A 36 22.68 -26.51 11.46
N TYR A 37 21.76 -25.72 10.91
CA TYR A 37 20.61 -26.27 10.15
C TYR A 37 20.52 -25.73 8.72
N ILE A 38 21.39 -24.82 8.31
CA ILE A 38 21.36 -24.19 7.00
C ILE A 38 22.67 -24.47 6.27
N ASP A 39 22.61 -25.34 5.29
CA ASP A 39 23.75 -25.64 4.40
C ASP A 39 23.70 -24.81 3.11
N SER A 40 22.53 -24.31 2.73
CA SER A 40 22.31 -23.59 1.48
C SER A 40 22.60 -22.10 1.56
N ASP A 41 23.16 -21.55 0.49
CA ASP A 41 23.23 -20.10 0.22
C ASP A 41 22.04 -19.60 -0.61
N TYR A 42 21.08 -20.46 -0.94
CA TYR A 42 19.85 -20.08 -1.61
C TYR A 42 18.73 -19.89 -0.59
N LEU A 43 18.11 -18.69 -0.59
CA LEU A 43 17.17 -18.27 0.46
C LEU A 43 16.02 -19.27 0.67
N VAL A 44 15.40 -19.71 -0.43
CA VAL A 44 14.23 -20.61 -0.35
C VAL A 44 14.61 -21.94 0.32
N PHE A 45 15.75 -22.52 -0.05
CA PHE A 45 16.22 -23.77 0.56
C PHE A 45 16.59 -23.57 2.03
N ALA A 46 17.27 -22.47 2.36
CA ALA A 46 17.58 -22.17 3.75
C ALA A 46 16.32 -22.02 4.63
N MET A 47 15.26 -21.42 4.10
CA MET A 47 13.98 -21.33 4.83
C MET A 47 13.26 -22.67 4.93
N GLN A 48 13.36 -23.51 3.91
CA GLN A 48 12.86 -24.90 3.96
C GLN A 48 13.61 -25.73 5.00
N ASP A 49 14.94 -25.61 5.07
CA ASP A 49 15.78 -26.30 6.08
C ASP A 49 15.37 -25.90 7.50
N VAL A 50 15.26 -24.59 7.77
CA VAL A 50 14.82 -24.10 9.10
C VAL A 50 13.42 -24.60 9.44
N PHE A 51 12.49 -24.58 8.50
CA PHE A 51 11.13 -25.08 8.70
C PHE A 51 11.10 -26.60 8.92
N ALA A 52 11.84 -27.36 8.12
CA ALA A 52 11.92 -28.80 8.26
C ALA A 52 12.41 -29.22 9.67
N TYR A 53 13.36 -28.46 10.21
CA TYR A 53 13.91 -28.68 11.53
C TYR A 53 13.02 -28.22 12.68
N THR A 54 12.56 -26.96 12.60
CA THR A 54 11.84 -26.29 13.71
C THR A 54 10.36 -26.59 13.73
N ARG A 55 9.77 -26.93 12.57
CA ARG A 55 8.32 -27.01 12.32
C ARG A 55 7.57 -25.70 12.61
N HIS A 56 8.29 -24.58 12.70
CA HIS A 56 7.70 -23.25 12.87
C HIS A 56 7.76 -22.49 11.57
N PRO A 57 6.61 -22.23 10.93
CA PRO A 57 6.57 -21.43 9.70
C PRO A 57 6.79 -19.95 10.00
N PHE A 58 7.18 -19.21 8.96
CA PHE A 58 7.49 -17.80 9.06
C PHE A 58 6.25 -16.92 8.84
N VAL A 59 6.17 -15.84 9.61
CA VAL A 59 5.37 -14.65 9.28
C VAL A 59 6.30 -13.67 8.59
N ILE A 60 5.94 -13.25 7.37
CA ILE A 60 6.73 -12.38 6.51
C ILE A 60 5.96 -11.08 6.30
N LEU A 61 6.53 -9.97 6.76
CA LEU A 61 5.96 -8.63 6.64
C LEU A 61 6.83 -7.83 5.67
N ILE A 62 6.24 -7.37 4.57
CA ILE A 62 6.92 -6.59 3.53
C ILE A 62 6.24 -5.23 3.42
N ASP A 63 6.96 -4.20 3.82
CA ASP A 63 6.52 -2.82 3.69
C ASP A 63 7.08 -2.18 2.42
N GLU A 64 6.35 -1.23 1.84
CA GLU A 64 6.71 -0.55 0.58
C GLU A 64 6.96 -1.53 -0.59
N TRP A 65 6.17 -2.63 -0.65
CA TRP A 65 6.36 -3.67 -1.67
C TRP A 65 6.32 -3.13 -3.10
N ASP A 66 5.59 -2.04 -3.33
CA ASP A 66 5.33 -1.43 -4.63
C ASP A 66 6.38 -0.37 -5.04
N CYS A 67 7.39 -0.10 -4.22
CA CYS A 67 8.43 0.91 -4.50
C CYS A 67 9.11 0.67 -5.86
N ILE A 68 9.27 -0.60 -6.27
CA ILE A 68 9.84 -0.99 -7.55
C ILE A 68 9.05 -0.41 -8.72
N PHE A 69 7.71 -0.43 -8.63
CA PHE A 69 6.83 0.07 -9.70
C PHE A 69 6.80 1.59 -9.75
N ARG A 70 7.07 2.24 -8.62
CA ARG A 70 7.15 3.71 -8.52
C ARG A 70 8.47 4.25 -9.06
N GLU A 71 9.58 3.54 -8.84
CA GLU A 71 10.92 3.96 -9.25
C GLU A 71 11.29 3.47 -10.66
N PHE A 72 11.06 2.19 -10.95
CA PHE A 72 11.34 1.59 -12.27
C PHE A 72 10.11 1.56 -13.17
N LYS A 73 9.40 2.70 -13.31
CA LYS A 73 8.11 2.81 -14.02
C LYS A 73 8.11 2.21 -15.42
N GLN A 74 9.19 2.37 -16.18
CA GLN A 74 9.31 1.92 -17.57
C GLN A 74 10.16 0.64 -17.72
N ASN A 75 10.79 0.15 -16.65
CA ASN A 75 11.64 -1.02 -16.71
C ASN A 75 10.86 -2.30 -16.41
N MET A 76 10.16 -2.80 -17.44
CA MET A 76 9.33 -4.01 -17.32
C MET A 76 10.13 -5.26 -16.95
N GLU A 77 11.41 -5.33 -17.33
CA GLU A 77 12.27 -6.46 -16.99
C GLU A 77 12.58 -6.48 -15.49
N ALA A 78 12.96 -5.35 -14.91
CA ALA A 78 13.17 -5.22 -13.47
C ALA A 78 11.92 -5.57 -12.68
N GLN A 79 10.77 -5.04 -13.09
CA GLN A 79 9.48 -5.33 -12.46
C GLN A 79 9.14 -6.82 -12.53
N LYS A 80 9.37 -7.48 -13.68
CA LYS A 80 9.16 -8.91 -13.85
C LYS A 80 10.08 -9.73 -12.96
N LYS A 81 11.38 -9.42 -12.92
CA LYS A 81 12.35 -10.11 -12.04
C LYS A 81 11.92 -10.05 -10.57
N TYR A 82 11.47 -8.89 -10.13
CA TYR A 82 10.98 -8.70 -8.77
C TYR A 82 9.74 -9.55 -8.45
N LEU A 83 8.74 -9.53 -9.35
CA LEU A 83 7.53 -10.33 -9.18
C LEU A 83 7.82 -11.84 -9.23
N ASP A 84 8.73 -12.27 -10.11
CA ASP A 84 9.16 -13.66 -10.19
C ASP A 84 9.89 -14.09 -8.90
N PHE A 85 10.71 -13.21 -8.33
CA PHE A 85 11.34 -13.45 -7.03
C PHE A 85 10.30 -13.62 -5.90
N LEU A 86 9.35 -12.70 -5.76
CA LEU A 86 8.29 -12.79 -4.75
C LEU A 86 7.47 -14.07 -4.91
N ARG A 87 7.16 -14.45 -6.15
CA ARG A 87 6.43 -15.67 -6.44
C ARG A 87 7.18 -16.91 -6.00
N VAL A 88 8.47 -17.04 -6.34
CA VAL A 88 9.31 -18.18 -5.98
C VAL A 88 9.50 -18.26 -4.46
N TRP A 89 9.65 -17.11 -3.81
CA TRP A 89 9.89 -17.04 -2.39
C TRP A 89 8.65 -17.32 -1.53
N LEU A 90 7.45 -16.91 -1.98
CA LEU A 90 6.26 -16.91 -1.13
C LEU A 90 5.17 -17.89 -1.56
N LYS A 91 5.07 -18.20 -2.87
CA LYS A 91 3.96 -18.98 -3.37
C LYS A 91 4.15 -20.48 -3.09
N ASP A 92 3.09 -21.11 -2.55
CA ASP A 92 3.00 -22.55 -2.29
C ASP A 92 4.17 -23.09 -1.44
N GLN A 93 4.68 -22.27 -0.51
CA GLN A 93 5.78 -22.63 0.38
C GLN A 93 5.25 -23.00 1.76
N GLU A 94 5.53 -24.23 2.20
CA GLU A 94 5.10 -24.75 3.52
C GLU A 94 5.68 -23.94 4.70
N TYR A 95 6.81 -23.28 4.49
CA TYR A 95 7.43 -22.44 5.52
C TYR A 95 6.75 -21.08 5.69
N VAL A 96 5.77 -20.71 4.87
CA VAL A 96 5.03 -19.45 4.98
C VAL A 96 3.73 -19.66 5.73
N ALA A 97 3.64 -19.17 6.97
CA ALA A 97 2.38 -19.09 7.71
C ALA A 97 1.51 -17.93 7.24
N LEU A 98 2.14 -16.77 7.01
CA LEU A 98 1.51 -15.55 6.55
C LEU A 98 2.54 -14.70 5.80
N ALA A 99 2.18 -14.19 4.63
CA ALA A 99 2.87 -13.09 3.99
C ALA A 99 1.92 -11.88 3.91
N TYR A 100 2.33 -10.77 4.52
CA TYR A 100 1.57 -9.53 4.55
C TYR A 100 2.39 -8.42 3.90
N MET A 101 1.83 -7.80 2.87
CA MET A 101 2.50 -6.73 2.13
C MET A 101 1.70 -5.43 2.22
N THR A 102 2.41 -4.33 2.48
CA THR A 102 1.85 -2.98 2.46
C THR A 102 2.50 -2.13 1.38
N GLY A 103 1.73 -1.24 0.78
CA GLY A 103 2.18 -0.32 -0.25
C GLY A 103 1.10 0.69 -0.59
N ILE A 104 1.42 1.64 -1.45
CA ILE A 104 0.52 2.71 -1.88
C ILE A 104 -0.33 2.25 -3.06
N LEU A 105 0.28 1.50 -4.00
CA LEU A 105 -0.38 1.05 -5.21
C LEU A 105 -0.92 -0.37 -5.06
N PRO A 106 -2.14 -0.62 -5.56
CA PRO A 106 -2.66 -1.97 -5.67
C PRO A 106 -1.80 -2.83 -6.60
N VAL A 107 -1.95 -4.16 -6.51
CA VAL A 107 -1.17 -5.11 -7.33
C VAL A 107 -1.46 -4.88 -8.80
N LYS A 108 -0.44 -4.54 -9.58
CA LYS A 108 -0.58 -4.33 -11.02
C LYS A 108 -0.97 -5.64 -11.72
N LYS A 109 -2.04 -5.58 -12.50
CA LYS A 109 -2.46 -6.69 -13.35
C LYS A 109 -1.61 -6.70 -14.63
N TYR A 110 -0.57 -7.53 -14.66
CA TYR A 110 0.20 -7.76 -15.87
C TYR A 110 -0.44 -8.87 -16.71
N GLY A 111 -0.98 -8.52 -17.87
CA GLY A 111 -1.55 -9.48 -18.80
C GLY A 111 -2.75 -10.25 -18.23
N SER A 112 -3.02 -11.45 -18.80
CA SER A 112 -4.13 -12.32 -18.40
C SER A 112 -3.92 -13.03 -17.04
N HIS A 113 -2.72 -12.95 -16.46
CA HIS A 113 -2.37 -13.60 -15.19
C HIS A 113 -1.66 -12.63 -14.26
N SER A 114 -2.26 -12.36 -13.10
CA SER A 114 -1.59 -11.63 -12.02
C SER A 114 -0.40 -12.46 -11.52
N ALA A 115 0.80 -11.88 -11.52
CA ALA A 115 2.00 -12.54 -11.00
C ALA A 115 1.88 -12.89 -9.50
N LEU A 116 1.04 -12.17 -8.77
CA LEU A 116 0.82 -12.30 -7.33
C LEU A 116 -0.62 -12.73 -6.99
N ASN A 117 -1.19 -13.66 -7.77
CA ASN A 117 -2.55 -14.17 -7.56
C ASN A 117 -2.75 -14.98 -6.26
N MET A 118 -1.67 -15.22 -5.50
CA MET A 118 -1.72 -15.87 -4.21
C MET A 118 -2.08 -14.91 -3.07
N PHE A 119 -2.15 -13.60 -3.30
CA PHE A 119 -2.55 -12.62 -2.29
C PHE A 119 -4.01 -12.21 -2.43
N THR A 120 -4.67 -12.03 -1.29
CA THR A 120 -5.93 -11.29 -1.20
C THR A 120 -5.59 -9.81 -1.08
N GLU A 121 -6.12 -9.00 -1.99
CA GLU A 121 -5.89 -7.56 -1.99
C GLU A 121 -6.97 -6.83 -1.21
N TYR A 122 -6.53 -5.92 -0.35
CA TYR A 122 -7.35 -4.96 0.38
C TYR A 122 -6.91 -3.56 -0.03
N SER A 123 -7.85 -2.69 -0.37
CA SER A 123 -7.55 -1.33 -0.82
C SER A 123 -8.63 -0.34 -0.39
N MET A 124 -8.36 0.95 -0.53
CA MET A 124 -9.35 2.00 -0.24
C MET A 124 -10.67 1.81 -1.01
N ILE A 125 -10.61 1.24 -2.23
CA ILE A 125 -11.79 0.98 -3.06
C ILE A 125 -12.50 -0.32 -2.66
N ASN A 126 -11.74 -1.31 -2.20
CA ASN A 126 -12.25 -2.62 -1.80
C ASN A 126 -11.62 -3.06 -0.47
N PRO A 127 -11.98 -2.41 0.63
CA PRO A 127 -11.38 -2.67 1.93
C PRO A 127 -11.85 -3.97 2.57
N ARG A 128 -13.00 -4.53 2.14
CA ARG A 128 -13.61 -5.74 2.70
C ARG A 128 -13.67 -5.67 4.24
N GLU A 129 -13.25 -6.74 4.93
CA GLU A 129 -13.19 -6.82 6.39
C GLU A 129 -12.09 -5.96 7.04
N MET A 130 -11.21 -5.35 6.23
CA MET A 130 -10.11 -4.51 6.73
C MET A 130 -10.45 -3.02 6.75
N ALA A 131 -11.70 -2.64 6.52
CA ALA A 131 -12.11 -1.23 6.39
C ALA A 131 -11.69 -0.36 7.61
N GLU A 132 -11.83 -0.88 8.82
CA GLU A 132 -11.47 -0.15 10.05
C GLU A 132 -9.96 0.11 10.22
N PHE A 133 -9.10 -0.56 9.42
CA PHE A 133 -7.64 -0.45 9.51
C PHE A 133 -7.02 0.46 8.44
N PHE A 134 -7.84 1.10 7.60
CA PHE A 134 -7.34 2.01 6.55
C PHE A 134 -7.10 3.46 7.01
N GLY A 135 -7.32 3.74 8.27
CA GLY A 135 -7.13 5.05 8.85
C GLY A 135 -7.45 5.02 10.33
N PHE A 136 -7.72 6.18 10.91
CA PHE A 136 -8.32 6.25 12.24
C PHE A 136 -9.85 6.25 12.12
N THR A 137 -10.49 5.49 12.98
CA THR A 137 -11.94 5.53 13.18
C THR A 137 -12.36 6.80 13.91
N GLU A 138 -13.64 7.15 13.86
CA GLU A 138 -14.17 8.31 14.60
C GLU A 138 -13.93 8.18 16.12
N GLU A 139 -14.08 6.97 16.66
CA GLU A 139 -13.85 6.69 18.08
C GLU A 139 -12.40 6.92 18.46
N GLU A 140 -11.45 6.46 17.66
CA GLU A 140 -10.02 6.66 17.91
C GLU A 140 -9.65 8.15 17.83
N VAL A 141 -10.23 8.91 16.89
CA VAL A 141 -9.99 10.36 16.79
C VAL A 141 -10.57 11.09 18.00
N LYS A 142 -11.76 10.70 18.49
CA LYS A 142 -12.32 11.26 19.74
C LYS A 142 -11.41 11.00 20.93
N GLU A 143 -10.86 9.78 21.05
CA GLU A 143 -9.91 9.44 22.12
C GLU A 143 -8.63 10.27 22.01
N LEU A 144 -8.05 10.40 20.80
CA LEU A 144 -6.87 11.21 20.56
C LEU A 144 -7.12 12.68 20.88
N CYS A 145 -8.24 13.26 20.45
CA CYS A 145 -8.63 14.62 20.77
C CYS A 145 -8.73 14.84 22.29
N SER A 146 -9.32 13.90 23.03
CA SER A 146 -9.38 13.94 24.49
C SER A 146 -7.98 13.92 25.12
N ARG A 147 -7.12 12.99 24.68
CA ARG A 147 -5.74 12.81 25.18
C ARG A 147 -4.86 14.03 24.94
N TYR A 148 -4.96 14.63 23.76
CA TYR A 148 -4.16 15.80 23.35
C TYR A 148 -4.85 17.14 23.66
N LYS A 149 -6.04 17.13 24.27
CA LYS A 149 -6.86 18.32 24.60
C LYS A 149 -7.16 19.17 23.35
N ARG A 150 -7.64 18.50 22.29
CA ARG A 150 -8.04 19.12 21.02
C ARG A 150 -9.55 19.04 20.85
N ASN A 151 -10.09 19.92 20.02
CA ASN A 151 -11.51 19.96 19.71
C ASN A 151 -11.85 18.89 18.67
N PHE A 152 -12.74 17.93 19.01
CA PHE A 152 -13.14 16.88 18.07
C PHE A 152 -13.95 17.41 16.89
N GLN A 153 -14.86 18.37 17.11
CA GLN A 153 -15.69 18.95 16.04
C GLN A 153 -14.81 19.64 14.97
N GLU A 154 -13.73 20.25 15.41
CA GLU A 154 -12.76 20.87 14.50
C GLU A 154 -11.95 19.79 13.74
N ALA A 155 -11.49 18.74 14.43
CA ALA A 155 -10.85 17.59 13.78
C ALA A 155 -11.77 16.94 12.74
N GLN A 156 -13.04 16.78 13.07
CA GLN A 156 -14.06 16.25 12.16
C GLN A 156 -14.23 17.13 10.93
N ALA A 157 -14.41 18.44 11.13
CA ALA A 157 -14.58 19.38 10.02
C ALA A 157 -13.38 19.42 9.05
N TRP A 158 -12.18 19.15 9.55
CA TRP A 158 -10.95 19.16 8.75
C TRP A 158 -10.61 17.80 8.10
N TYR A 159 -10.86 16.68 8.78
CA TYR A 159 -10.26 15.40 8.42
C TYR A 159 -11.22 14.23 8.24
N ASP A 160 -12.53 14.42 8.51
CA ASP A 160 -13.56 13.42 8.18
C ASP A 160 -13.80 13.45 6.66
N GLY A 161 -13.21 12.50 5.96
CA GLY A 161 -13.20 12.55 4.50
C GLY A 161 -13.50 11.23 3.81
N TYR A 162 -13.42 10.09 4.50
CA TYR A 162 -13.61 8.79 3.84
C TYR A 162 -14.75 8.00 4.47
N GLU A 163 -15.65 7.52 3.61
CA GLU A 163 -16.66 6.55 4.00
C GLU A 163 -16.30 5.20 3.38
N LEU A 164 -15.76 4.28 4.19
CA LEU A 164 -15.44 2.93 3.77
C LEU A 164 -16.54 1.96 4.15
N VAL A 165 -16.83 1.04 3.24
CA VAL A 165 -17.90 0.06 3.40
C VAL A 165 -17.31 -1.34 3.46
N ALA A 166 -17.50 -2.03 4.59
CA ALA A 166 -17.24 -3.45 4.74
C ALA A 166 -18.54 -4.28 4.64
N ILE A 167 -18.39 -5.55 4.29
CA ILE A 167 -19.45 -6.54 4.42
C ILE A 167 -19.00 -7.53 5.48
N GLU A 168 -19.57 -7.43 6.68
CA GLU A 168 -19.30 -8.30 7.81
C GLU A 168 -20.52 -9.19 8.07
N GLU A 169 -20.31 -10.50 8.08
CA GLU A 169 -21.40 -11.50 8.28
C GLU A 169 -22.63 -11.28 7.39
N GLY A 170 -22.40 -10.83 6.14
CA GLY A 170 -23.47 -10.54 5.19
C GLY A 170 -24.22 -9.22 5.44
N ARG A 171 -23.76 -8.40 6.37
CA ARG A 171 -24.29 -7.07 6.67
C ARG A 171 -23.34 -5.99 6.21
N LYS A 172 -23.91 -4.92 5.66
CA LYS A 172 -23.16 -3.72 5.28
C LYS A 172 -22.84 -2.90 6.52
N LYS A 173 -21.57 -2.66 6.77
CA LYS A 173 -21.08 -1.77 7.84
C LYS A 173 -20.28 -0.64 7.21
N THR A 174 -20.58 0.58 7.62
CA THR A 174 -19.92 1.79 7.11
C THR A 174 -19.04 2.37 8.21
N TYR A 175 -17.83 2.77 7.84
CA TYR A 175 -16.85 3.38 8.70
C TYR A 175 -16.54 4.79 8.18
N SER A 176 -16.63 5.79 9.05
CA SER A 176 -16.07 7.12 8.82
C SER A 176 -14.59 7.09 9.20
N MET A 177 -13.71 7.33 8.23
CA MET A 177 -12.27 7.16 8.39
C MET A 177 -11.54 8.48 8.22
N TYR A 178 -10.53 8.67 9.03
CA TYR A 178 -9.72 9.89 9.08
C TYR A 178 -8.28 9.61 8.64
N SER A 179 -7.68 10.53 7.87
CA SER A 179 -6.29 10.40 7.43
C SER A 179 -5.33 10.37 8.62
N PRO A 180 -4.53 9.29 8.80
CA PRO A 180 -3.64 9.17 9.94
C PRO A 180 -2.61 10.30 10.04
N LYS A 181 -2.00 10.67 8.91
CA LYS A 181 -1.01 11.76 8.87
C LYS A 181 -1.61 13.09 9.35
N SER A 182 -2.76 13.46 8.82
CA SER A 182 -3.41 14.73 9.15
C SER A 182 -3.83 14.78 10.61
N VAL A 183 -4.41 13.69 11.12
CA VAL A 183 -4.79 13.60 12.55
C VAL A 183 -3.57 13.68 13.46
N VAL A 184 -2.50 12.92 13.18
CA VAL A 184 -1.29 12.92 14.01
C VAL A 184 -0.63 14.30 14.04
N ASP A 185 -0.46 14.93 12.86
CA ASP A 185 0.16 16.25 12.77
C ASP A 185 -0.66 17.32 13.51
N ALA A 186 -1.99 17.29 13.41
CA ALA A 186 -2.86 18.19 14.17
C ALA A 186 -2.81 17.95 15.69
N MET A 187 -2.78 16.68 16.12
CA MET A 187 -2.66 16.36 17.55
C MET A 187 -1.35 16.89 18.12
N LEU A 188 -0.23 16.70 17.43
CA LEU A 188 1.10 17.11 17.86
C LEU A 188 1.31 18.62 17.81
N SER A 189 0.95 19.26 16.69
CA SER A 189 1.14 20.71 16.49
C SER A 189 0.11 21.55 17.29
N GLY A 190 -1.09 21.02 17.46
CA GLY A 190 -2.22 21.75 18.02
C GLY A 190 -2.89 22.70 17.04
N ILE A 191 -2.56 22.60 15.76
CA ILE A 191 -3.10 23.41 14.68
C ILE A 191 -3.85 22.48 13.73
N PHE A 192 -5.08 22.81 13.37
CA PHE A 192 -5.80 22.15 12.30
C PHE A 192 -5.48 22.86 10.98
N ASP A 193 -4.87 22.12 10.04
CA ASP A 193 -4.41 22.65 8.77
C ASP A 193 -4.42 21.56 7.69
N ASN A 194 -4.14 21.92 6.47
CA ASN A 194 -4.03 21.04 5.33
C ASN A 194 -2.67 20.34 5.31
N TYR A 195 -2.59 19.13 5.86
CA TYR A 195 -1.37 18.33 5.92
C TYR A 195 -1.21 17.34 4.75
N TRP A 196 -2.25 17.11 3.94
CA TRP A 196 -2.23 16.10 2.87
C TRP A 196 -1.67 16.60 1.52
N ASN A 197 -1.55 17.91 1.31
CA ASN A 197 -1.10 18.48 0.03
C ASN A 197 0.43 18.58 -0.11
N GLN A 198 1.19 18.12 0.88
CA GLN A 198 2.66 18.22 0.91
C GLN A 198 3.33 16.94 0.40
N THR A 199 2.77 16.29 -0.63
CA THR A 199 3.30 15.06 -1.19
C THR A 199 3.73 15.24 -2.64
N GLU A 200 4.81 14.56 -3.06
CA GLU A 200 5.29 14.56 -4.45
C GLU A 200 4.21 14.05 -5.43
N THR A 201 3.39 13.12 -4.98
CA THR A 201 2.31 12.55 -5.79
C THR A 201 1.25 13.59 -6.14
N TYR A 202 0.91 14.49 -5.21
CA TYR A 202 -0.02 15.59 -5.48
C TYR A 202 0.49 16.50 -6.60
N GLU A 203 1.76 16.87 -6.60
CA GLU A 203 2.36 17.71 -7.64
C GLU A 203 2.33 17.03 -9.02
N ALA A 204 2.57 15.71 -9.08
CA ALA A 204 2.50 14.94 -10.33
C ALA A 204 1.08 14.92 -10.93
N LEU A 205 0.04 14.83 -10.09
CA LEU A 205 -1.35 14.79 -10.54
C LEU A 205 -1.91 16.16 -10.92
N LYS A 206 -1.35 17.24 -10.40
CA LYS A 206 -1.75 18.64 -10.67
C LYS A 206 -1.75 18.97 -12.18
N ILE A 207 -0.87 18.36 -12.94
CA ILE A 207 -0.76 18.54 -14.40
C ILE A 207 -2.05 18.06 -15.07
N TYR A 208 -2.56 16.87 -14.75
CA TYR A 208 -3.77 16.30 -15.35
C TYR A 208 -5.02 17.13 -15.01
N ILE A 209 -5.11 17.63 -13.79
CA ILE A 209 -6.21 18.50 -13.35
C ILE A 209 -6.17 19.84 -14.15
N ARG A 210 -4.98 20.44 -14.31
CA ARG A 210 -4.82 21.71 -15.04
C ARG A 210 -5.16 21.59 -16.53
N MET A 211 -4.82 20.45 -17.13
CA MET A 211 -5.12 20.19 -18.55
C MET A 211 -6.58 19.84 -18.82
N ASN A 212 -7.43 19.71 -17.80
CA ASN A 212 -8.79 19.19 -17.90
C ASN A 212 -8.86 17.86 -18.66
N TYR A 213 -7.93 16.96 -18.37
CA TYR A 213 -7.81 15.68 -19.06
C TYR A 213 -9.12 14.87 -18.96
N ASP A 214 -9.73 14.58 -20.09
CA ASP A 214 -11.02 13.85 -20.20
C ASP A 214 -12.14 14.42 -19.28
N GLY A 215 -12.19 15.76 -19.08
CA GLY A 215 -13.15 16.40 -18.20
C GLY A 215 -12.84 16.27 -16.70
N LEU A 216 -11.61 15.91 -16.32
CA LEU A 216 -11.18 15.73 -14.94
C LEU A 216 -11.40 17.00 -14.11
N LYS A 217 -11.05 18.18 -14.64
CA LYS A 217 -11.24 19.45 -13.95
C LYS A 217 -12.71 19.73 -13.67
N ASP A 218 -13.58 19.43 -14.62
CA ASP A 218 -15.03 19.65 -14.46
C ASP A 218 -15.60 18.69 -13.39
N ALA A 219 -15.12 17.44 -13.36
CA ALA A 219 -15.48 16.48 -12.32
C ALA A 219 -15.05 16.97 -10.93
N VAL A 220 -13.82 17.47 -10.79
CA VAL A 220 -13.31 18.05 -9.53
C VAL A 220 -14.14 19.26 -9.10
N ILE A 221 -14.47 20.17 -10.01
CA ILE A 221 -15.30 21.33 -9.70
C ILE A 221 -16.69 20.92 -9.19
N ARG A 222 -17.30 19.91 -9.82
CA ARG A 222 -18.59 19.37 -9.36
C ARG A 222 -18.51 18.78 -7.96
N MET A 223 -17.46 18.00 -7.68
CA MET A 223 -17.23 17.45 -6.33
C MET A 223 -17.04 18.56 -5.28
N LEU A 224 -16.30 19.63 -5.62
CA LEU A 224 -16.15 20.80 -4.74
C LEU A 224 -17.47 21.55 -4.51
N ALA A 225 -18.41 21.46 -5.45
CA ALA A 225 -19.76 21.98 -5.31
C ALA A 225 -20.72 21.05 -4.51
N GLY A 226 -20.22 19.89 -4.06
CA GLY A 226 -20.99 18.91 -3.29
C GLY A 226 -21.68 17.84 -4.15
N ASP A 227 -21.46 17.83 -5.46
CA ASP A 227 -22.00 16.80 -6.35
C ASP A 227 -21.26 15.46 -6.17
N LYS A 228 -22.00 14.35 -6.29
CA LYS A 228 -21.39 13.03 -6.41
C LYS A 228 -21.00 12.76 -7.86
N VAL A 229 -19.75 12.33 -8.07
CA VAL A 229 -19.25 11.92 -9.37
C VAL A 229 -19.03 10.41 -9.36
N GLN A 230 -19.71 9.70 -10.23
CA GLN A 230 -19.52 8.26 -10.41
C GLN A 230 -18.30 8.02 -11.29
N ILE A 231 -17.42 7.10 -10.87
CA ILE A 231 -16.22 6.69 -11.58
C ILE A 231 -16.21 5.17 -11.83
N ASN A 232 -15.58 4.76 -12.92
CA ASN A 232 -15.31 3.35 -13.21
C ASN A 232 -13.92 2.98 -12.71
N THR A 233 -13.84 2.34 -11.56
CA THR A 233 -12.56 1.92 -10.96
C THR A 233 -11.93 0.71 -11.64
N GLY A 234 -12.68 0.01 -12.51
CA GLY A 234 -12.24 -1.22 -13.16
C GLY A 234 -11.25 -1.00 -14.30
N THR A 235 -11.14 0.22 -14.85
CA THR A 235 -10.23 0.56 -15.94
C THR A 235 -8.81 0.88 -15.45
N PHE A 236 -8.66 1.23 -14.19
CA PHE A 236 -7.39 1.59 -13.61
C PHE A 236 -6.41 0.40 -13.57
N SER A 237 -5.31 0.53 -14.29
CA SER A 237 -4.29 -0.52 -14.45
C SER A 237 -3.15 -0.44 -13.43
N ASN A 238 -3.28 0.39 -12.39
CA ASN A 238 -2.25 0.62 -11.37
C ASN A 238 -0.93 1.18 -11.95
N ASP A 239 -1.01 1.88 -13.06
CA ASP A 239 0.11 2.52 -13.73
C ASP A 239 -0.06 4.03 -13.66
N MET A 240 0.86 4.73 -13.02
CA MET A 240 0.85 6.19 -12.93
C MET A 240 1.25 6.87 -14.24
N THR A 241 1.64 6.11 -15.26
CA THR A 241 2.14 6.64 -16.53
C THR A 241 1.17 6.47 -17.71
N THR A 242 0.14 5.64 -17.56
CA THR A 242 -0.78 5.27 -18.65
C THR A 242 -2.25 5.44 -18.25
N PHE A 243 -2.64 6.66 -17.87
CA PHE A 243 -4.05 6.97 -17.66
C PHE A 243 -4.80 6.99 -18.99
N GLN A 244 -5.90 6.24 -19.08
CA GLN A 244 -6.77 6.21 -20.26
C GLN A 244 -7.89 7.26 -20.21
N GLY A 245 -8.20 7.79 -19.02
CA GLY A 245 -9.24 8.79 -18.83
C GLY A 245 -9.26 9.38 -17.43
N LYS A 246 -10.23 10.27 -17.16
CA LYS A 246 -10.41 10.90 -15.85
C LYS A 246 -10.67 9.88 -14.74
N ASP A 247 -11.35 8.77 -15.06
CA ASP A 247 -11.72 7.74 -14.09
C ASP A 247 -10.48 7.07 -13.48
N ASP A 248 -9.42 6.87 -14.27
CA ASP A 248 -8.15 6.33 -13.80
C ASP A 248 -7.45 7.29 -12.83
N VAL A 249 -7.44 8.59 -13.14
CA VAL A 249 -6.85 9.62 -12.27
C VAL A 249 -7.64 9.75 -10.97
N LEU A 250 -8.99 9.77 -11.06
CA LEU A 250 -9.84 9.84 -9.88
C LEU A 250 -9.71 8.57 -9.03
N THR A 251 -9.59 7.41 -9.66
CA THR A 251 -9.34 6.13 -8.95
C THR A 251 -8.01 6.18 -8.20
N LEU A 252 -6.95 6.69 -8.82
CA LEU A 252 -5.67 6.88 -8.14
C LEU A 252 -5.80 7.85 -6.96
N LEU A 253 -6.53 8.96 -7.11
CA LEU A 253 -6.76 9.92 -6.02
C LEU A 253 -7.46 9.26 -4.81
N VAL A 254 -8.43 8.36 -5.05
CA VAL A 254 -9.06 7.57 -3.98
C VAL A 254 -8.03 6.66 -3.30
N HIS A 255 -7.19 5.93 -4.05
CA HIS A 255 -6.15 5.07 -3.44
C HIS A 255 -5.14 5.85 -2.60
N LEU A 256 -4.83 7.07 -3.02
CA LEU A 256 -3.91 7.96 -2.30
C LEU A 256 -4.57 8.72 -1.14
N GLY A 257 -5.87 8.59 -0.98
CA GLY A 257 -6.62 9.26 0.08
C GLY A 257 -6.80 10.77 -0.13
N TYR A 258 -6.97 11.20 -1.37
CA TYR A 258 -7.33 12.59 -1.71
C TYR A 258 -8.83 12.77 -2.00
N LEU A 259 -9.53 11.68 -2.28
CA LEU A 259 -10.98 11.63 -2.54
C LEU A 259 -11.65 10.54 -1.71
#